data_82390af384c3c511d1e1c2c4bf5f7040
#
_entry.id   82390af384c3c511d1e1c2c4bf5f7040
#
_cell.length_a   1.000
_cell.length_b   1.000
_cell.length_c   1.000
_cell.angle_alpha   90.00
_cell.angle_beta   90.00
_cell.angle_gamma   90.00
#
_symmetry.space_group_name_H-M   'P 1'
#
loop_
_entity.id
_entity.type
_entity.pdbx_description
1 polymer ?
#
loop_
_entity_poly.entity_id
_entity_poly.type
_entity_poly.pdbx_seq_one_letter_code
_entity_poly.pdbx_strand_id
1 'polypeptide(L)'
;MKKKTTIVLAVTAVVVVGLGATAAIAGPAFYRDVIVGEPSAAPTVQVTPGTTTIPADELTGDWAIGAGSTAGYRLDEVLNGTDVTVVGSTDQVSGTVTVDGEAVTAATVTVDVASIATDSGNRDQYFRNVALETEQFPTATFTLTEPIDAGVPADGEVATVQATGDLTMHGVTQPVTVDLQAALSGDGVQVSGSIPVTFSDYGVDAPSLGFVEVEDTGTVEFLVAATPAS
;
A
#
# COMPACT_ATOMS: atom_id res chain seq x y z
N MET A 1 -42.09 -8.86 51.02
CA MET A 1 -40.83 -8.28 50.51
C MET A 1 -40.04 -9.20 49.56
N LYS A 2 -40.19 -10.52 49.56
CA LYS A 2 -39.41 -11.45 48.70
C LYS A 2 -39.73 -11.41 47.18
N LYS A 3 -40.99 -11.09 46.79
CA LYS A 3 -41.38 -11.05 45.38
C LYS A 3 -40.82 -9.87 44.57
N LYS A 4 -40.58 -8.70 45.17
CA LYS A 4 -40.04 -7.52 44.50
C LYS A 4 -38.54 -7.66 44.18
N THR A 5 -37.80 -8.31 45.08
CA THR A 5 -36.35 -8.55 44.91
C THR A 5 -36.06 -9.55 43.78
N THR A 6 -36.90 -10.56 43.62
CA THR A 6 -36.74 -11.58 42.55
C THR A 6 -36.99 -10.97 41.15
N ILE A 7 -37.96 -10.05 41.03
CA ILE A 7 -38.28 -9.40 39.76
C ILE A 7 -37.14 -8.45 39.36
N VAL A 8 -36.57 -7.70 40.31
CA VAL A 8 -35.45 -6.80 40.02
C VAL A 8 -34.19 -7.57 39.58
N LEU A 9 -33.91 -8.71 40.24
CA LEU A 9 -32.78 -9.57 39.83
C LEU A 9 -32.99 -10.21 38.45
N ALA A 10 -34.21 -10.61 38.11
CA ALA A 10 -34.53 -11.18 36.82
C ALA A 10 -34.41 -10.14 35.68
N VAL A 11 -34.86 -8.90 35.91
CA VAL A 11 -34.77 -7.81 34.94
C VAL A 11 -33.31 -7.41 34.76
N THR A 12 -32.49 -7.33 35.81
CA THR A 12 -31.05 -6.99 35.72
C THR A 12 -30.30 -8.09 34.99
N ALA A 13 -30.59 -9.36 35.20
CA ALA A 13 -29.97 -10.48 34.51
C ALA A 13 -30.30 -10.47 33.00
N VAL A 14 -31.55 -10.19 32.62
CA VAL A 14 -31.98 -10.10 31.23
C VAL A 14 -31.30 -8.92 30.51
N VAL A 15 -31.18 -7.77 31.18
CA VAL A 15 -30.50 -6.58 30.59
C VAL A 15 -29.00 -6.84 30.41
N VAL A 16 -28.31 -7.47 31.37
CA VAL A 16 -26.88 -7.80 31.26
C VAL A 16 -26.63 -8.84 30.19
N VAL A 17 -27.50 -9.89 30.09
CA VAL A 17 -27.38 -10.88 29.01
C VAL A 17 -27.73 -10.28 27.65
N GLY A 18 -28.71 -9.39 27.56
CA GLY A 18 -29.10 -8.70 26.34
C GLY A 18 -27.98 -7.75 25.86
N LEU A 19 -27.33 -6.99 26.74
CA LEU A 19 -26.21 -6.13 26.42
C LEU A 19 -24.97 -6.93 26.05
N GLY A 20 -24.69 -8.03 26.73
CA GLY A 20 -23.59 -8.94 26.42
C GLY A 20 -23.76 -9.62 25.05
N ALA A 21 -24.99 -10.08 24.73
CA ALA A 21 -25.27 -10.70 23.45
C ALA A 21 -25.20 -9.68 22.27
N THR A 22 -25.71 -8.45 22.47
CA THR A 22 -25.60 -7.39 21.46
C THR A 22 -24.16 -6.95 21.27
N ALA A 23 -23.35 -6.87 22.31
CA ALA A 23 -21.92 -6.55 22.18
C ALA A 23 -21.15 -7.67 21.47
N ALA A 24 -21.49 -8.94 21.69
CA ALA A 24 -20.86 -10.07 21.00
C ALA A 24 -21.24 -10.16 19.51
N ILE A 25 -22.45 -9.74 19.14
CA ILE A 25 -22.95 -9.80 17.76
C ILE A 25 -22.59 -8.53 16.98
N ALA A 26 -22.68 -7.36 17.60
CA ALA A 26 -22.42 -6.07 16.97
C ALA A 26 -20.98 -5.59 17.15
N GLY A 27 -20.22 -6.14 18.09
CA GLY A 27 -18.85 -5.75 18.42
C GLY A 27 -17.88 -5.82 17.23
N PRO A 28 -17.84 -6.93 16.49
CA PRO A 28 -16.99 -7.06 15.31
C PRO A 28 -17.33 -6.05 14.19
N ALA A 29 -18.63 -5.89 13.88
CA ALA A 29 -19.07 -4.92 12.89
C ALA A 29 -18.81 -3.47 13.34
N PHE A 30 -19.06 -3.14 14.60
CA PHE A 30 -18.76 -1.84 15.17
C PHE A 30 -17.24 -1.55 15.14
N TYR A 31 -16.41 -2.56 15.46
CA TYR A 31 -14.97 -2.43 15.40
C TYR A 31 -14.50 -2.13 13.96
N ARG A 32 -14.96 -2.94 12.99
CA ARG A 32 -14.65 -2.73 11.57
C ARG A 32 -15.11 -1.36 11.08
N ASP A 33 -16.38 -1.00 11.31
CA ASP A 33 -17.02 0.15 10.65
C ASP A 33 -16.69 1.49 11.37
N VAL A 34 -16.32 1.46 12.66
CA VAL A 34 -16.13 2.66 13.47
C VAL A 34 -14.68 2.84 13.92
N ILE A 35 -13.96 1.75 14.23
CA ILE A 35 -12.58 1.83 14.74
C ILE A 35 -11.56 1.68 13.61
N VAL A 36 -11.74 0.68 12.73
CA VAL A 36 -10.85 0.46 11.58
C VAL A 36 -11.20 1.43 10.44
N GLY A 37 -12.50 1.63 10.18
CA GLY A 37 -12.98 2.47 9.08
C GLY A 37 -12.83 1.81 7.71
N GLU A 38 -13.13 2.56 6.65
CA GLU A 38 -12.89 2.10 5.28
C GLU A 38 -11.39 2.19 4.96
N PRO A 39 -10.80 1.14 4.36
CA PRO A 39 -9.39 1.18 3.95
C PRO A 39 -9.17 2.29 2.90
N SER A 40 -8.05 2.97 2.97
CA SER A 40 -7.66 3.96 1.96
C SER A 40 -7.69 3.35 0.57
N ALA A 41 -8.17 4.09 -0.42
CA ALA A 41 -8.12 3.64 -1.82
C ALA A 41 -6.66 3.48 -2.28
N ALA A 42 -6.45 2.57 -3.24
CA ALA A 42 -5.15 2.43 -3.89
C ALA A 42 -4.72 3.77 -4.53
N PRO A 43 -3.44 4.14 -4.47
CA PRO A 43 -2.95 5.37 -5.06
C PRO A 43 -3.11 5.34 -6.58
N THR A 44 -3.60 6.44 -7.14
CA THR A 44 -3.82 6.58 -8.59
C THR A 44 -3.25 7.90 -9.09
N VAL A 45 -2.82 7.93 -10.34
CA VAL A 45 -2.36 9.17 -10.97
C VAL A 45 -3.46 10.23 -10.97
N GLN A 46 -3.08 11.47 -10.72
CA GLN A 46 -4.00 12.62 -10.73
C GLN A 46 -3.83 13.39 -12.05
N VAL A 47 -4.89 13.45 -12.82
CA VAL A 47 -4.90 14.16 -14.10
C VAL A 47 -5.57 15.52 -13.94
N THR A 48 -4.85 16.60 -14.24
CA THR A 48 -5.43 17.95 -14.31
C THR A 48 -5.25 18.47 -15.73
N PRO A 49 -6.31 18.48 -16.55
CA PRO A 49 -6.22 18.94 -17.95
C PRO A 49 -5.74 20.37 -18.07
N GLY A 50 -4.94 20.66 -19.09
CA GLY A 50 -4.45 22.00 -19.40
C GLY A 50 -3.28 22.47 -18.53
N THR A 51 -2.60 21.56 -17.86
CA THR A 51 -1.52 21.92 -16.94
C THR A 51 -0.13 21.80 -17.53
N THR A 52 0.14 20.92 -18.49
CA THR A 52 1.48 20.87 -19.10
C THR A 52 1.51 19.97 -20.33
N THR A 53 2.24 20.38 -21.35
CA THR A 53 2.85 19.54 -22.36
C THR A 53 4.36 19.63 -22.15
N ILE A 54 4.99 18.55 -21.70
CA ILE A 54 6.45 18.44 -21.77
C ILE A 54 6.77 18.04 -23.22
N PRO A 55 7.51 18.85 -23.99
CA PRO A 55 7.92 18.47 -25.34
C PRO A 55 8.71 17.16 -25.31
N ALA A 56 8.53 16.28 -26.30
CA ALA A 56 9.20 14.98 -26.32
C ALA A 56 10.74 15.08 -26.29
N ASP A 57 11.30 16.17 -26.82
CA ASP A 57 12.73 16.49 -26.78
C ASP A 57 13.23 16.93 -25.40
N GLU A 58 12.33 17.34 -24.49
CA GLU A 58 12.63 17.67 -23.09
C GLU A 58 12.46 16.47 -22.15
N LEU A 59 11.93 15.35 -22.62
CA LEU A 59 11.79 14.12 -21.81
C LEU A 59 13.11 13.37 -21.66
N THR A 60 14.02 13.47 -22.65
CA THR A 60 15.29 12.76 -22.62
C THR A 60 16.18 13.30 -21.49
N GLY A 61 16.67 12.41 -20.66
CA GLY A 61 17.56 12.72 -19.54
C GLY A 61 17.23 11.91 -18.28
N ASP A 62 17.86 12.34 -17.21
CA ASP A 62 17.63 11.74 -15.89
C ASP A 62 16.53 12.49 -15.13
N TRP A 63 15.71 11.72 -14.45
CA TRP A 63 14.59 12.17 -13.65
C TRP A 63 14.76 11.71 -12.21
N ALA A 64 14.46 12.56 -11.27
CA ALA A 64 14.51 12.26 -9.85
C ALA A 64 13.10 11.93 -9.33
N ILE A 65 12.99 10.82 -8.59
CA ILE A 65 11.80 10.44 -7.85
C ILE A 65 11.89 11.02 -6.44
N GLY A 66 10.82 11.66 -5.97
CA GLY A 66 10.83 12.29 -4.66
C GLY A 66 9.47 12.76 -4.19
N ALA A 67 9.37 14.02 -3.81
CA ALA A 67 8.18 14.61 -3.22
C ALA A 67 6.90 14.35 -4.02
N GLY A 68 5.83 13.96 -3.34
CA GLY A 68 4.57 13.55 -3.95
C GLY A 68 4.48 12.05 -4.28
N SER A 69 5.57 11.30 -4.07
CA SER A 69 5.57 9.85 -4.17
C SER A 69 5.05 9.22 -2.88
N THR A 70 4.36 8.08 -3.02
CA THR A 70 3.95 7.22 -1.91
C THR A 70 4.11 5.76 -2.31
N ALA A 71 4.44 4.91 -1.35
CA ALA A 71 4.45 3.47 -1.54
C ALA A 71 3.97 2.77 -0.26
N GLY A 72 3.50 1.54 -0.41
CA GLY A 72 3.01 0.79 0.73
C GLY A 72 2.50 -0.59 0.35
N TYR A 73 1.67 -1.14 1.23
CA TYR A 73 1.08 -2.45 1.02
C TYR A 73 -0.40 -2.45 1.40
N ARG A 74 -1.12 -3.37 0.79
CA ARG A 74 -2.48 -3.76 1.14
C ARG A 74 -2.50 -5.26 1.35
N LEU A 75 -3.16 -5.71 2.43
CA LEU A 75 -3.40 -7.12 2.71
C LEU A 75 -4.74 -7.29 3.40
N ASP A 76 -5.26 -8.51 3.38
CA ASP A 76 -6.46 -8.89 4.11
C ASP A 76 -6.09 -9.76 5.32
N GLU A 77 -6.78 -9.52 6.43
CA GLU A 77 -6.64 -10.28 7.67
C GLU A 77 -8.01 -10.59 8.29
N VAL A 78 -8.11 -11.68 9.00
CA VAL A 78 -9.23 -11.97 9.89
C VAL A 78 -8.84 -11.58 11.31
N LEU A 79 -9.46 -10.52 11.82
CA LEU A 79 -9.21 -10.03 13.18
C LEU A 79 -10.41 -10.34 14.08
N ASN A 80 -10.23 -11.22 15.07
CA ASN A 80 -11.32 -11.69 15.96
C ASN A 80 -12.54 -12.20 15.20
N GLY A 81 -12.34 -12.89 14.07
CA GLY A 81 -13.42 -13.43 13.23
C GLY A 81 -14.11 -12.40 12.32
N THR A 82 -13.49 -11.24 12.11
CA THR A 82 -13.97 -10.18 11.21
C THR A 82 -12.93 -9.94 10.12
N ASP A 83 -13.37 -9.95 8.87
CA ASP A 83 -12.51 -9.62 7.72
C ASP A 83 -12.18 -8.13 7.75
N VAL A 84 -10.90 -7.81 7.64
CA VAL A 84 -10.35 -6.46 7.68
C VAL A 84 -9.29 -6.32 6.59
N THR A 85 -9.36 -5.26 5.81
CA THR A 85 -8.28 -4.88 4.89
C THR A 85 -7.36 -3.88 5.58
N VAL A 86 -6.08 -4.19 5.60
CA VAL A 86 -5.01 -3.36 6.17
C VAL A 86 -4.28 -2.64 5.06
N VAL A 87 -4.05 -1.34 5.23
CA VAL A 87 -3.22 -0.53 4.35
C VAL A 87 -2.14 0.15 5.18
N GLY A 88 -0.89 -0.08 4.79
CA GLY A 88 0.27 0.64 5.33
C GLY A 88 0.94 1.43 4.22
N SER A 89 1.35 2.68 4.49
CA SER A 89 1.98 3.53 3.49
C SER A 89 3.06 4.44 4.06
N THR A 90 3.92 4.93 3.16
CA THR A 90 4.95 5.94 3.45
C THR A 90 5.12 6.89 2.27
N ASP A 91 5.62 8.10 2.55
CA ASP A 91 6.10 9.08 1.57
C ASP A 91 7.63 9.08 1.42
N GLN A 92 8.32 8.21 2.16
CA GLN A 92 9.78 8.08 2.09
C GLN A 92 10.17 7.19 0.89
N VAL A 93 9.93 7.74 -0.30
CA VAL A 93 10.20 7.11 -1.59
C VAL A 93 11.19 7.98 -2.36
N SER A 94 12.20 7.36 -2.94
CA SER A 94 13.24 8.02 -3.74
C SER A 94 13.67 7.13 -4.90
N GLY A 95 14.38 7.70 -5.85
CA GLY A 95 14.90 6.93 -6.98
C GLY A 95 15.26 7.78 -8.17
N THR A 96 15.56 7.11 -9.27
CA THR A 96 15.94 7.73 -10.54
C THR A 96 15.27 6.99 -11.69
N VAL A 97 14.97 7.74 -12.75
CA VAL A 97 14.50 7.20 -14.03
C VAL A 97 15.35 7.84 -15.13
N THR A 98 15.82 7.05 -16.10
CA THR A 98 16.52 7.54 -17.28
C THR A 98 15.65 7.34 -18.50
N VAL A 99 15.42 8.40 -19.24
CA VAL A 99 14.62 8.44 -20.46
C VAL A 99 15.51 8.77 -21.66
N ASP A 100 15.35 8.03 -22.75
CA ASP A 100 15.97 8.29 -24.04
C ASP A 100 14.90 8.33 -25.14
N GLY A 101 14.63 9.52 -25.65
CA GLY A 101 13.48 9.76 -26.52
C GLY A 101 12.15 9.51 -25.80
N GLU A 102 11.39 8.52 -26.27
CA GLU A 102 10.14 8.08 -25.67
C GLU A 102 10.26 6.80 -24.82
N ALA A 103 11.49 6.27 -24.69
CA ALA A 103 11.75 5.06 -23.97
C ALA A 103 12.31 5.32 -22.58
N VAL A 104 11.77 4.65 -21.56
CA VAL A 104 12.38 4.53 -20.24
C VAL A 104 13.41 3.41 -20.30
N THR A 105 14.69 3.77 -20.25
CA THR A 105 15.80 2.81 -20.41
C THR A 105 16.32 2.25 -19.09
N ALA A 106 16.14 3.00 -17.99
CA ALA A 106 16.45 2.54 -16.64
C ALA A 106 15.51 3.20 -15.63
N ALA A 107 15.18 2.47 -14.58
CA ALA A 107 14.47 3.01 -13.42
C ALA A 107 14.86 2.24 -12.15
N THR A 108 15.06 2.97 -11.07
CA THR A 108 15.24 2.40 -9.74
C THR A 108 14.38 3.19 -8.77
N VAL A 109 13.54 2.49 -8.02
CA VAL A 109 12.70 3.05 -6.96
C VAL A 109 13.12 2.43 -5.64
N THR A 110 13.32 3.24 -4.62
CA THR A 110 13.70 2.81 -3.26
C THR A 110 12.69 3.35 -2.26
N VAL A 111 12.21 2.49 -1.40
CA VAL A 111 11.24 2.78 -0.33
C VAL A 111 11.91 2.51 1.02
N ASP A 112 11.85 3.44 1.96
CA ASP A 112 12.19 3.20 3.36
C ASP A 112 11.05 2.40 4.03
N VAL A 113 11.27 1.10 4.18
CA VAL A 113 10.27 0.17 4.71
C VAL A 113 10.01 0.43 6.19
N ALA A 114 11.01 0.92 6.94
CA ALA A 114 10.87 1.21 8.36
C ALA A 114 9.90 2.38 8.64
N SER A 115 9.69 3.25 7.66
CA SER A 115 8.80 4.40 7.74
C SER A 115 7.33 4.09 7.42
N ILE A 116 7.02 2.89 6.94
CA ILE A 116 5.65 2.49 6.63
C ILE A 116 4.82 2.46 7.93
N ALA A 117 3.66 3.09 7.89
CA ALA A 117 2.73 3.17 9.01
C ALA A 117 1.32 2.82 8.58
N THR A 118 0.56 2.21 9.51
CA THR A 118 -0.86 1.91 9.41
C THR A 118 -1.65 2.71 10.45
N ASP A 119 -2.91 2.38 10.64
CA ASP A 119 -3.77 2.89 11.73
C ASP A 119 -3.41 2.32 13.12
N SER A 120 -2.48 1.35 13.20
CA SER A 120 -2.14 0.62 14.43
C SER A 120 -0.64 0.56 14.70
N GLY A 121 -0.17 1.29 15.72
CA GLY A 121 1.22 1.25 16.13
C GLY A 121 1.74 -0.13 16.57
N ASN A 122 0.87 -1.03 17.06
CA ASN A 122 1.25 -2.40 17.38
C ASN A 122 1.51 -3.21 16.10
N ARG A 123 0.68 -3.01 15.07
CA ARG A 123 0.87 -3.62 13.75
C ARG A 123 2.18 -3.13 13.13
N ASP A 124 2.45 -1.82 13.22
CA ASP A 124 3.68 -1.21 12.69
C ASP A 124 4.93 -1.76 13.39
N GLN A 125 4.87 -2.00 14.70
CA GLN A 125 5.98 -2.63 15.45
C GLN A 125 6.20 -4.08 15.01
N TYR A 126 5.12 -4.88 14.85
CA TYR A 126 5.22 -6.24 14.35
C TYR A 126 5.80 -6.26 12.94
N PHE A 127 5.30 -5.41 12.05
CA PHE A 127 5.78 -5.27 10.68
C PHE A 127 7.28 -4.98 10.65
N ARG A 128 7.74 -3.99 11.41
CA ARG A 128 9.17 -3.62 11.43
C ARG A 128 10.08 -4.67 12.07
N ASN A 129 9.65 -5.26 13.18
CA ASN A 129 10.57 -6.05 14.01
C ASN A 129 10.51 -7.54 13.71
N VAL A 130 9.42 -8.04 13.12
CA VAL A 130 9.17 -9.47 12.95
C VAL A 130 8.94 -9.83 11.48
N ALA A 131 8.03 -9.11 10.78
CA ALA A 131 7.68 -9.49 9.41
C ALA A 131 8.76 -9.09 8.41
N LEU A 132 9.23 -7.85 8.44
CA LEU A 132 10.21 -7.31 7.47
C LEU A 132 11.61 -7.10 8.05
N GLU A 133 11.80 -7.29 9.37
CA GLU A 133 13.11 -7.15 10.05
C GLU A 133 13.88 -5.91 9.58
N THR A 134 13.22 -4.73 9.65
CA THR A 134 13.72 -3.51 8.99
C THR A 134 15.06 -2.97 9.52
N GLU A 135 15.52 -3.42 10.68
CA GLU A 135 16.90 -3.16 11.12
C GLU A 135 17.95 -3.85 10.22
N GLN A 136 17.59 -5.00 9.64
CA GLN A 136 18.46 -5.76 8.73
C GLN A 136 18.15 -5.43 7.27
N PHE A 137 16.88 -5.22 6.93
CA PHE A 137 16.39 -4.95 5.57
C PHE A 137 15.61 -3.63 5.52
N PRO A 138 16.31 -2.47 5.64
CA PRO A 138 15.63 -1.17 5.80
C PRO A 138 14.90 -0.69 4.58
N THR A 139 15.20 -1.24 3.39
CA THR A 139 14.63 -0.77 2.12
C THR A 139 14.02 -1.90 1.30
N ALA A 140 12.97 -1.55 0.55
CA ALA A 140 12.53 -2.31 -0.61
C ALA A 140 12.91 -1.54 -1.88
N THR A 141 13.28 -2.26 -2.95
CA THR A 141 13.69 -1.65 -4.21
C THR A 141 13.01 -2.33 -5.39
N PHE A 142 12.63 -1.53 -6.38
CA PHE A 142 12.29 -2.01 -7.71
C PHE A 142 13.33 -1.51 -8.69
N THR A 143 13.84 -2.41 -9.54
CA THR A 143 14.80 -2.07 -10.62
C THR A 143 14.26 -2.57 -11.94
N LEU A 144 14.08 -1.67 -12.90
CA LEU A 144 13.66 -2.01 -14.25
C LEU A 144 14.73 -2.88 -14.93
N THR A 145 14.31 -4.02 -15.50
CA THR A 145 15.21 -4.95 -16.19
C THR A 145 15.06 -4.93 -17.72
N GLU A 146 13.92 -4.45 -18.21
CA GLU A 146 13.65 -4.32 -19.63
C GLU A 146 13.23 -2.89 -19.95
N PRO A 147 13.76 -2.23 -20.99
CA PRO A 147 13.30 -0.91 -21.39
C PRO A 147 11.80 -0.89 -21.71
N ILE A 148 11.16 0.22 -21.37
CA ILE A 148 9.73 0.44 -21.64
C ILE A 148 9.63 1.46 -22.78
N ASP A 149 8.94 1.11 -23.87
CA ASP A 149 8.49 2.08 -24.87
C ASP A 149 7.16 2.67 -24.39
N ALA A 150 7.28 3.74 -23.60
CA ALA A 150 6.14 4.28 -22.88
C ALA A 150 5.33 5.28 -23.73
N GLY A 151 5.93 5.86 -24.75
CA GLY A 151 5.37 7.06 -25.39
C GLY A 151 5.26 8.23 -24.42
N VAL A 152 4.70 9.33 -24.87
CA VAL A 152 4.39 10.50 -24.02
C VAL A 152 2.89 10.50 -23.74
N PRO A 153 2.46 10.46 -22.47
CA PRO A 153 1.04 10.64 -22.17
C PRO A 153 0.56 12.00 -22.72
N ALA A 154 -0.56 12.01 -23.41
CA ALA A 154 -1.16 13.29 -23.81
C ALA A 154 -1.65 14.06 -22.57
N ASP A 155 -1.69 15.41 -22.70
CA ASP A 155 -2.19 16.26 -21.62
C ASP A 155 -3.64 15.89 -21.26
N GLY A 156 -3.87 15.64 -19.98
CA GLY A 156 -5.18 15.24 -19.48
C GLY A 156 -5.52 13.75 -19.73
N GLU A 157 -4.60 12.94 -20.22
CA GLU A 157 -4.81 11.51 -20.47
C GLU A 157 -3.94 10.64 -19.56
N VAL A 158 -4.41 9.41 -19.32
CA VAL A 158 -3.65 8.36 -18.63
C VAL A 158 -3.19 7.35 -19.67
N ALA A 159 -1.89 7.16 -19.77
CA ALA A 159 -1.30 6.07 -20.53
C ALA A 159 -1.17 4.83 -19.65
N THR A 160 -1.34 3.65 -20.27
CA THR A 160 -1.09 2.37 -19.60
C THR A 160 0.04 1.67 -20.30
N VAL A 161 1.03 1.21 -19.52
CA VAL A 161 2.20 0.51 -20.02
C VAL A 161 2.60 -0.59 -19.04
N GLN A 162 3.23 -1.65 -19.54
CA GLN A 162 3.73 -2.73 -18.70
C GLN A 162 5.23 -2.57 -18.46
N ALA A 163 5.65 -2.78 -17.21
CA ALA A 163 7.05 -2.78 -16.80
C ALA A 163 7.46 -4.17 -16.28
N THR A 164 8.63 -4.63 -16.70
CA THR A 164 9.28 -5.84 -16.16
C THR A 164 10.51 -5.41 -15.37
N GLY A 165 10.65 -5.92 -14.16
CA GLY A 165 11.76 -5.57 -13.28
C GLY A 165 11.93 -6.52 -12.12
N ASP A 166 12.92 -6.25 -11.31
CA ASP A 166 13.24 -6.99 -10.10
C ASP A 166 12.73 -6.22 -8.88
N LEU A 167 11.85 -6.85 -8.10
CA LEU A 167 11.42 -6.38 -6.79
C LEU A 167 12.25 -7.07 -5.71
N THR A 168 13.00 -6.29 -4.95
CA THR A 168 13.76 -6.77 -3.79
C THR A 168 13.06 -6.30 -2.52
N MET A 169 12.72 -7.23 -1.66
CA MET A 169 12.07 -7.00 -0.37
C MET A 169 12.57 -8.04 0.62
N HIS A 170 12.80 -7.67 1.89
CA HIS A 170 13.29 -8.57 2.94
C HIS A 170 14.56 -9.35 2.52
N GLY A 171 15.44 -8.71 1.72
CA GLY A 171 16.69 -9.32 1.23
C GLY A 171 16.51 -10.35 0.10
N VAL A 172 15.29 -10.59 -0.36
CA VAL A 172 14.97 -11.52 -1.47
C VAL A 172 14.55 -10.74 -2.70
N THR A 173 15.06 -11.12 -3.86
CA THR A 173 14.75 -10.51 -5.15
C THR A 173 13.90 -11.48 -5.99
N GLN A 174 12.78 -10.97 -6.52
CA GLN A 174 11.91 -11.70 -7.42
C GLN A 174 11.64 -10.88 -8.69
N PRO A 175 11.64 -11.50 -9.87
CA PRO A 175 11.19 -10.84 -11.10
C PRO A 175 9.69 -10.62 -11.05
N VAL A 176 9.26 -9.40 -11.40
CA VAL A 176 7.85 -9.02 -11.43
C VAL A 176 7.51 -8.29 -12.72
N THR A 177 6.25 -8.41 -13.14
CA THR A 177 5.69 -7.61 -14.22
C THR A 177 4.50 -6.85 -13.68
N VAL A 178 4.45 -5.55 -13.91
CA VAL A 178 3.43 -4.64 -13.37
C VAL A 178 2.82 -3.78 -14.45
N ASP A 179 1.49 -3.65 -14.42
CA ASP A 179 0.76 -2.69 -15.25
C ASP A 179 0.84 -1.32 -14.58
N LEU A 180 1.40 -0.36 -15.30
CA LEU A 180 1.60 1.01 -14.86
C LEU A 180 0.57 1.94 -15.51
N GLN A 181 0.07 2.88 -14.73
CA GLN A 181 -0.66 4.06 -15.22
C GLN A 181 0.25 5.27 -15.11
N ALA A 182 0.42 6.02 -16.20
CA ALA A 182 1.26 7.19 -16.24
C ALA A 182 0.45 8.41 -16.71
N ALA A 183 0.70 9.57 -16.11
CA ALA A 183 0.09 10.83 -16.50
C ALA A 183 1.06 12.00 -16.28
N LEU A 184 0.94 13.04 -17.10
CA LEU A 184 1.63 14.30 -16.87
C LEU A 184 1.03 15.02 -15.67
N SER A 185 1.88 15.58 -14.82
CA SER A 185 1.46 16.30 -13.61
C SER A 185 2.43 17.46 -13.32
N GLY A 186 1.97 18.68 -13.54
CA GLY A 186 2.82 19.87 -13.39
C GLY A 186 4.01 19.85 -14.36
N ASP A 187 5.21 19.95 -13.83
CA ASP A 187 6.49 19.86 -14.55
C ASP A 187 7.09 18.44 -14.54
N GLY A 188 6.30 17.44 -14.19
CA GLY A 188 6.73 16.06 -14.02
C GLY A 188 5.75 15.03 -14.55
N VAL A 189 6.01 13.80 -14.17
CA VAL A 189 5.20 12.62 -14.49
C VAL A 189 4.81 11.91 -13.20
N GLN A 190 3.56 11.50 -13.08
CA GLN A 190 3.10 10.57 -12.07
C GLN A 190 2.92 9.19 -12.68
N VAL A 191 3.36 8.17 -11.95
CA VAL A 191 3.21 6.77 -12.32
C VAL A 191 2.65 6.00 -11.13
N SER A 192 1.55 5.28 -11.31
CA SER A 192 1.00 4.40 -10.28
C SER A 192 0.91 2.96 -10.76
N GLY A 193 0.93 2.04 -9.83
CA GLY A 193 0.79 0.63 -10.09
C GLY A 193 0.59 -0.19 -8.82
N SER A 194 0.31 -1.48 -9.02
CA SER A 194 0.19 -2.44 -7.95
C SER A 194 0.82 -3.77 -8.34
N ILE A 195 1.56 -4.37 -7.42
CA ILE A 195 2.28 -5.63 -7.60
C ILE A 195 1.70 -6.65 -6.61
N PRO A 196 0.98 -7.68 -7.08
CA PRO A 196 0.58 -8.78 -6.19
C PRO A 196 1.82 -9.54 -5.72
N VAL A 197 1.87 -9.87 -4.44
CA VAL A 197 2.98 -10.58 -3.82
C VAL A 197 2.47 -11.75 -2.97
N THR A 198 3.21 -12.87 -3.00
CA THR A 198 3.07 -13.97 -2.05
C THR A 198 4.18 -13.81 -1.00
N PHE A 199 3.83 -13.72 0.25
CA PHE A 199 4.81 -13.36 1.30
C PHE A 199 5.94 -14.37 1.42
N SER A 200 5.64 -15.67 1.28
CA SER A 200 6.66 -16.72 1.33
C SER A 200 7.71 -16.63 0.23
N ASP A 201 7.39 -16.01 -0.92
CA ASP A 201 8.35 -15.80 -2.02
C ASP A 201 9.47 -14.81 -1.63
N TYR A 202 9.22 -14.01 -0.57
CA TYR A 202 10.18 -13.06 0.00
C TYR A 202 10.67 -13.48 1.39
N GLY A 203 10.40 -14.74 1.79
CA GLY A 203 10.82 -15.23 3.11
C GLY A 203 10.08 -14.57 4.27
N VAL A 204 8.89 -14.02 4.03
CA VAL A 204 8.02 -13.42 5.05
C VAL A 204 6.93 -14.41 5.41
N ASP A 205 6.75 -14.66 6.70
CA ASP A 205 5.68 -15.52 7.22
C ASP A 205 4.45 -14.66 7.58
N ALA A 206 3.29 -15.03 7.04
CA ALA A 206 2.03 -14.40 7.42
C ALA A 206 1.67 -14.78 8.88
N PRO A 207 1.38 -13.81 9.77
CA PRO A 207 1.07 -14.12 11.16
C PRO A 207 -0.27 -14.85 11.32
N SER A 208 -0.26 -15.92 12.12
CA SER A 208 -1.45 -16.64 12.58
C SER A 208 -1.38 -16.78 14.09
N LEU A 209 -2.02 -15.85 14.81
CA LEU A 209 -1.93 -15.70 16.27
C LEU A 209 -3.22 -16.10 17.01
N GLY A 210 -4.14 -16.78 16.34
CA GLY A 210 -5.41 -17.23 16.90
C GLY A 210 -6.50 -16.15 16.98
N PHE A 211 -6.16 -14.90 17.23
CA PHE A 211 -7.06 -13.74 17.14
C PHE A 211 -6.81 -12.88 15.88
N VAL A 212 -5.69 -13.09 15.21
CA VAL A 212 -5.33 -12.52 13.92
C VAL A 212 -4.86 -13.63 13.00
N GLU A 213 -5.38 -13.67 11.80
CA GLU A 213 -4.94 -14.53 10.71
C GLU A 213 -4.80 -13.66 9.46
N VAL A 214 -3.57 -13.46 9.00
CA VAL A 214 -3.24 -12.69 7.79
C VAL A 214 -3.20 -13.64 6.61
N GLU A 215 -3.75 -13.23 5.46
CA GLU A 215 -3.65 -14.00 4.22
C GLU A 215 -2.18 -14.11 3.76
N ASP A 216 -1.83 -15.19 3.07
CA ASP A 216 -0.46 -15.44 2.57
C ASP A 216 -0.05 -14.52 1.42
N THR A 217 -0.98 -13.68 0.96
CA THR A 217 -0.80 -12.77 -0.17
C THR A 217 -1.16 -11.35 0.19
N GLY A 218 -0.60 -10.42 -0.56
CA GLY A 218 -0.91 -9.00 -0.46
C GLY A 218 -0.57 -8.29 -1.76
N THR A 219 -0.63 -6.98 -1.72
CA THR A 219 -0.31 -6.12 -2.87
C THR A 219 0.62 -4.99 -2.42
N VAL A 220 1.72 -4.81 -3.12
CA VAL A 220 2.54 -3.60 -3.02
C VAL A 220 1.89 -2.54 -3.91
N GLU A 221 1.53 -1.39 -3.35
CA GLU A 221 0.87 -0.28 -4.05
C GLU A 221 1.78 0.95 -4.05
N PHE A 222 1.80 1.70 -5.15
CA PHE A 222 2.64 2.89 -5.24
C PHE A 222 2.07 3.96 -6.17
N LEU A 223 2.42 5.20 -5.87
CA LEU A 223 2.39 6.36 -6.74
C LEU A 223 3.79 6.98 -6.70
N VAL A 224 4.43 7.08 -7.84
CA VAL A 224 5.75 7.70 -8.00
C VAL A 224 5.57 9.02 -8.74
N ALA A 225 6.13 10.10 -8.19
CA ALA A 225 6.24 11.39 -8.82
C ALA A 225 7.69 11.63 -9.22
N ALA A 226 7.94 11.84 -10.51
CA ALA A 226 9.26 12.08 -11.07
C ALA A 226 9.30 13.46 -11.74
N THR A 227 10.40 14.18 -11.50
CA THR A 227 10.69 15.48 -12.12
C THR A 227 12.09 15.46 -12.75
N PRO A 228 12.36 16.29 -13.79
CA PRO A 228 13.70 16.38 -14.37
C PRO A 228 14.78 16.61 -13.31
N ALA A 229 15.84 15.82 -13.36
CA ALA A 229 16.98 16.01 -12.47
C ALA A 229 17.74 17.29 -12.83
N SER A 230 18.04 18.13 -11.84
CA SER A 230 18.71 19.42 -12.00
C SER A 230 20.23 19.29 -12.09
#